data_7b3fbc159147cf581edef8c18f117e62
#
_entry.id   7b3fbc159147cf581edef8c18f117e62
#
_cell.length_a   1.000
_cell.length_b   1.000
_cell.length_c   1.000
_cell.angle_alpha   90.00
_cell.angle_beta   90.00
_cell.angle_gamma   90.00
#
_symmetry.space_group_name_H-M   'P 1'
#
loop_
_entity.id
_entity.type
_entity.pdbx_description
1 polymer ?
#
loop_
_entity_poly.entity_id
_entity_poly.type
_entity_poly.pdbx_seq_one_letter_code
_entity_poly.pdbx_strand_id
1 'polypeptide(L)'
;MCIRDRTKGNLSIILNLIFFSFFSVLITLGSDIILTSKGLNASSLLTNPNDIIGKFNNNFLTFFCLIFIIISSLSTNLIANYIPSQNTLINFFPNSLTLKKTGIVISIIGLIISTFWLSIFSKANVLIFVEAVATTFGPIFGVLVADYYLFKKQQINHKELFYPKEHTEYIYSNGWNLKALYALLIGSIFSLSSLLNENLIQYQSFGWIIGAFASYLVYYLLNNK
;
A
#
# COMPACT_ATOMS: atom_id res chain seq x y z
N MET A 1 -21.08 -7.14 10.07
CA MET A 1 -20.86 -7.31 8.60
C MET A 1 -21.18 -8.75 8.25
N CYS A 2 -22.08 -9.00 7.30
CA CYS A 2 -22.50 -10.35 6.95
C CYS A 2 -21.36 -11.07 6.18
N ILE A 3 -21.12 -12.36 6.46
CA ILE A 3 -20.09 -13.16 5.77
C ILE A 3 -20.28 -13.11 4.25
N ARG A 4 -21.53 -13.12 3.79
CA ARG A 4 -21.92 -13.01 2.38
C ARG A 4 -21.43 -11.70 1.74
N ASP A 5 -21.53 -10.59 2.46
CA ASP A 5 -21.12 -9.28 1.95
C ASP A 5 -19.61 -9.18 1.85
N ARG A 6 -18.88 -9.78 2.81
CA ARG A 6 -17.41 -9.88 2.78
C ARG A 6 -16.93 -10.69 1.58
N THR A 7 -17.54 -11.83 1.31
CA THR A 7 -17.18 -12.69 0.17
C THR A 7 -17.43 -11.98 -1.16
N LYS A 8 -18.60 -11.34 -1.30
CA LYS A 8 -18.93 -10.56 -2.49
C LYS A 8 -18.01 -9.37 -2.69
N GLY A 9 -17.66 -8.67 -1.60
CA GLY A 9 -16.71 -7.57 -1.64
C GLY A 9 -15.33 -8.02 -2.11
N ASN A 10 -14.79 -9.11 -1.57
CA ASN A 10 -13.50 -9.65 -1.98
C ASN A 10 -13.50 -10.08 -3.45
N LEU A 11 -14.56 -10.76 -3.91
CA LEU A 11 -14.70 -11.15 -5.33
C LEU A 11 -14.76 -9.91 -6.23
N SER A 12 -15.51 -8.89 -5.82
CA SER A 12 -15.60 -7.62 -6.55
C SER A 12 -14.24 -6.94 -6.71
N ILE A 13 -13.38 -6.95 -5.66
CA ILE A 13 -12.03 -6.39 -5.75
C ILE A 13 -11.21 -7.13 -6.80
N ILE A 14 -11.22 -8.45 -6.79
CA ILE A 14 -10.45 -9.26 -7.76
C ILE A 14 -10.94 -8.99 -9.19
N LEU A 15 -12.24 -8.99 -9.40
CA LEU A 15 -12.82 -8.72 -10.73
C LEU A 15 -12.47 -7.30 -11.22
N ASN A 16 -12.54 -6.30 -10.34
CA ASN A 16 -12.16 -4.93 -10.70
C ASN A 16 -10.67 -4.83 -11.05
N LEU A 17 -9.78 -5.46 -10.28
CA LEU A 17 -8.35 -5.47 -10.58
C LEU A 17 -8.04 -6.09 -11.94
N ILE A 18 -8.66 -7.24 -12.26
CA ILE A 18 -8.51 -7.89 -13.57
C ILE A 18 -9.00 -6.96 -14.68
N PHE A 19 -10.19 -6.39 -14.50
CA PHE A 19 -10.81 -5.51 -15.49
C PHE A 19 -9.95 -4.26 -15.76
N PHE A 20 -9.54 -3.55 -14.72
CA PHE A 20 -8.70 -2.36 -14.87
C PHE A 20 -7.31 -2.68 -15.42
N SER A 21 -6.71 -3.81 -15.03
CA SER A 21 -5.43 -4.25 -15.59
C SER A 21 -5.54 -4.52 -17.09
N PHE A 22 -6.61 -5.19 -17.51
CA PHE A 22 -6.87 -5.47 -18.94
C PHE A 22 -7.00 -4.17 -19.74
N PHE A 23 -7.80 -3.21 -19.26
CA PHE A 23 -7.95 -1.91 -19.94
C PHE A 23 -6.64 -1.12 -19.95
N SER A 24 -5.86 -1.14 -18.86
CA SER A 24 -4.57 -0.48 -18.81
C SER A 24 -3.61 -1.02 -19.88
N VAL A 25 -3.52 -2.32 -20.03
CA VAL A 25 -2.72 -2.97 -21.08
C VAL A 25 -3.22 -2.59 -22.47
N LEU A 26 -4.53 -2.63 -22.70
CA LEU A 26 -5.13 -2.25 -24.00
C LEU A 26 -4.82 -0.80 -24.37
N ILE A 27 -4.95 0.12 -23.42
CA ILE A 27 -4.67 1.55 -23.67
C ILE A 27 -3.19 1.75 -23.97
N THR A 28 -2.30 1.12 -23.20
CA THR A 28 -0.85 1.25 -23.40
C THR A 28 -0.42 0.71 -24.76
N LEU A 29 -0.81 -0.52 -25.09
CA LEU A 29 -0.48 -1.13 -26.38
C LEU A 29 -1.16 -0.44 -27.55
N GLY A 30 -2.44 -0.07 -27.40
CA GLY A 30 -3.19 0.64 -28.43
C GLY A 30 -2.59 2.03 -28.73
N SER A 31 -2.15 2.76 -27.70
CA SER A 31 -1.49 4.04 -27.88
C SER A 31 -0.16 3.89 -28.61
N ASP A 32 0.63 2.87 -28.30
CA ASP A 32 1.90 2.60 -28.95
C ASP A 32 1.72 2.28 -30.44
N ILE A 33 0.77 1.41 -30.77
CA ILE A 33 0.44 1.08 -32.17
C ILE A 33 -0.01 2.32 -32.97
N ILE A 34 -0.87 3.15 -32.39
CA ILE A 34 -1.39 4.35 -33.05
C ILE A 34 -0.27 5.40 -33.24
N LEU A 35 0.60 5.58 -32.25
CA LEU A 35 1.70 6.54 -32.34
C LEU A 35 2.75 6.08 -33.36
N THR A 36 3.10 4.81 -33.34
CA THR A 36 4.01 4.22 -34.33
C THR A 36 3.49 4.34 -35.76
N SER A 37 2.19 4.08 -35.98
CA SER A 37 1.55 4.22 -37.30
C SER A 37 1.57 5.67 -37.81
N LYS A 38 1.65 6.66 -36.91
CA LYS A 38 1.75 8.09 -37.26
C LYS A 38 3.20 8.59 -37.35
N GLY A 39 4.20 7.70 -37.27
CA GLY A 39 5.61 8.07 -37.30
C GLY A 39 6.12 8.78 -36.05
N LEU A 40 5.34 8.77 -34.97
CA LEU A 40 5.70 9.34 -33.66
C LEU A 40 6.25 8.23 -32.76
N ASN A 41 7.42 7.69 -33.09
CA ASN A 41 8.05 6.65 -32.29
C ASN A 41 8.42 7.22 -30.91
N ALA A 42 7.75 6.71 -29.87
CA ALA A 42 8.21 6.95 -28.50
C ALA A 42 9.43 6.04 -28.25
N SER A 43 10.45 6.57 -27.59
CA SER A 43 11.65 5.82 -27.19
C SER A 43 11.35 4.70 -26.19
N SER A 44 10.16 4.69 -25.61
CA SER A 44 9.64 3.69 -24.67
C SER A 44 8.12 3.67 -24.68
N LEU A 45 7.52 2.55 -24.29
CA LEU A 45 6.08 2.42 -24.09
C LEU A 45 5.56 3.51 -23.15
N LEU A 46 4.51 4.22 -23.58
CA LEU A 46 3.86 5.25 -22.77
C LEU A 46 2.92 4.59 -21.76
N THR A 47 3.39 4.40 -20.54
CA THR A 47 2.62 3.81 -19.43
C THR A 47 1.87 4.85 -18.61
N ASN A 48 2.28 6.12 -18.68
CA ASN A 48 1.64 7.20 -17.94
C ASN A 48 0.51 7.82 -18.77
N PRO A 49 -0.74 7.86 -18.27
CA PRO A 49 -1.88 8.46 -18.98
C PRO A 49 -1.65 9.93 -19.39
N ASN A 50 -0.90 10.70 -18.61
CA ASN A 50 -0.61 12.09 -18.94
C ASN A 50 0.24 12.21 -20.22
N ASP A 51 1.19 11.30 -20.41
CA ASP A 51 2.06 11.30 -21.59
C ASP A 51 1.29 10.89 -22.86
N ILE A 52 0.33 9.97 -22.70
CA ILE A 52 -0.58 9.56 -23.80
C ILE A 52 -1.46 10.74 -24.21
N ILE A 53 -2.06 11.42 -23.24
CA ILE A 53 -2.95 12.59 -23.48
C ILE A 53 -2.16 13.75 -24.09
N GLY A 54 -0.91 13.95 -23.68
CA GLY A 54 -0.03 14.97 -24.25
C GLY A 54 0.28 14.78 -25.75
N LYS A 55 0.02 13.58 -26.30
CA LYS A 55 0.17 13.28 -27.73
C LYS A 55 -1.11 13.50 -28.55
N PHE A 56 -2.23 13.88 -27.92
CA PHE A 56 -3.46 14.17 -28.62
C PHE A 56 -3.32 15.49 -29.42
N ASN A 57 -3.62 15.46 -30.69
CA ASN A 57 -3.62 16.65 -31.54
C ASN A 57 -4.97 17.38 -31.52
N ASN A 58 -5.64 17.41 -30.34
CA ASN A 58 -6.94 18.03 -30.14
C ASN A 58 -7.01 18.66 -28.74
N ASN A 59 -6.91 19.99 -28.68
CA ASN A 59 -6.87 20.75 -27.44
C ASN A 59 -8.14 20.56 -26.58
N PHE A 60 -9.32 20.43 -27.22
CA PHE A 60 -10.57 20.21 -26.52
C PHE A 60 -10.57 18.85 -25.79
N LEU A 61 -10.19 17.79 -26.50
CA LEU A 61 -10.10 16.45 -25.92
C LEU A 61 -9.06 16.40 -24.79
N THR A 62 -7.88 16.99 -25.02
CA THR A 62 -6.82 17.09 -24.01
C THR A 62 -7.31 17.78 -22.75
N PHE A 63 -8.02 18.90 -22.87
CA PHE A 63 -8.56 19.64 -21.74
C PHE A 63 -9.53 18.79 -20.90
N PHE A 64 -10.49 18.12 -21.53
CA PHE A 64 -11.43 17.25 -20.83
C PHE A 64 -10.74 16.06 -20.17
N CYS A 65 -9.83 15.40 -20.85
CA CYS A 65 -9.06 14.29 -20.27
C CYS A 65 -8.26 14.69 -19.03
N LEU A 66 -7.61 15.87 -19.07
CA LEU A 66 -6.88 16.39 -17.91
C LEU A 66 -7.81 16.70 -16.73
N ILE A 67 -9.00 17.28 -16.97
CA ILE A 67 -9.99 17.48 -15.91
C ILE A 67 -10.41 16.15 -15.28
N PHE A 68 -10.69 15.13 -16.08
CA PHE A 68 -11.04 13.80 -15.56
C PHE A 68 -9.91 13.19 -14.71
N ILE A 69 -8.65 13.33 -15.13
CA ILE A 69 -7.50 12.87 -14.34
C ILE A 69 -7.41 13.61 -13.01
N ILE A 70 -7.59 14.93 -13.01
CA ILE A 70 -7.55 15.73 -11.78
C ILE A 70 -8.65 15.27 -10.82
N ILE A 71 -9.90 15.15 -11.28
CA ILE A 71 -11.03 14.73 -10.45
C ILE A 71 -10.82 13.32 -9.91
N SER A 72 -10.38 12.39 -10.75
CA SER A 72 -10.10 11.00 -10.36
C SER A 72 -8.99 10.93 -9.32
N SER A 73 -7.90 11.64 -9.54
CA SER A 73 -6.75 11.69 -8.63
C SER A 73 -7.14 12.30 -7.27
N LEU A 74 -7.86 13.41 -7.27
CA LEU A 74 -8.35 14.04 -6.03
C LEU A 74 -9.30 13.11 -5.27
N SER A 75 -10.26 12.49 -5.96
CA SER A 75 -11.21 11.56 -5.35
C SER A 75 -10.50 10.35 -4.71
N THR A 76 -9.58 9.75 -5.43
CA THR A 76 -8.81 8.59 -4.93
C THR A 76 -7.95 8.98 -3.73
N ASN A 77 -7.24 10.11 -3.79
CA ASN A 77 -6.42 10.56 -2.68
C ASN A 77 -7.24 10.91 -1.43
N LEU A 78 -8.43 11.49 -1.62
CA LEU A 78 -9.32 11.79 -0.50
C LEU A 78 -9.76 10.52 0.22
N ILE A 79 -10.20 9.51 -0.53
CA ILE A 79 -10.75 8.28 0.04
C ILE A 79 -9.65 7.36 0.57
N ALA A 80 -8.55 7.18 -0.19
CA ALA A 80 -7.52 6.20 0.14
C ALA A 80 -6.46 6.72 1.12
N ASN A 81 -6.17 8.01 1.12
CA ASN A 81 -5.09 8.58 1.91
C ASN A 81 -5.56 9.52 3.01
N TYR A 82 -6.42 10.48 2.70
CA TYR A 82 -6.82 11.51 3.65
C TYR A 82 -7.75 10.96 4.75
N ILE A 83 -8.83 10.26 4.39
CA ILE A 83 -9.81 9.74 5.36
C ILE A 83 -9.19 8.69 6.31
N PRO A 84 -8.43 7.68 5.85
CA PRO A 84 -7.77 6.74 6.74
C PRO A 84 -6.77 7.40 7.68
N SER A 85 -5.96 8.34 7.19
CA SER A 85 -5.02 9.10 8.02
C SER A 85 -5.73 9.92 9.10
N GLN A 86 -6.86 10.55 8.75
CA GLN A 86 -7.69 11.31 9.67
C GLN A 86 -8.25 10.41 10.79
N ASN A 87 -8.80 9.26 10.43
CA ASN A 87 -9.34 8.30 11.39
C ASN A 87 -8.24 7.74 12.31
N THR A 88 -7.08 7.42 11.74
CA THR A 88 -5.93 6.92 12.50
C THR A 88 -5.49 7.95 13.54
N LEU A 89 -5.33 9.21 13.14
CA LEU A 89 -4.87 10.26 14.05
C LEU A 89 -5.88 10.56 15.17
N ILE A 90 -7.19 10.50 14.88
CA ILE A 90 -8.24 10.62 15.92
C ILE A 90 -8.14 9.46 16.90
N ASN A 91 -7.92 8.24 16.42
CA ASN A 91 -7.81 7.06 17.28
C ASN A 91 -6.58 7.13 18.22
N PHE A 92 -5.49 7.76 17.78
CA PHE A 92 -4.34 8.00 18.66
C PHE A 92 -4.60 9.05 19.73
N PHE A 93 -5.40 10.07 19.45
CA PHE A 93 -5.66 11.19 20.36
C PHE A 93 -7.16 11.50 20.51
N PRO A 94 -7.97 10.54 20.99
CA PRO A 94 -9.44 10.67 20.95
C PRO A 94 -9.97 11.81 21.81
N ASN A 95 -9.27 12.19 22.88
CA ASN A 95 -9.70 13.24 23.82
C ASN A 95 -9.27 14.65 23.37
N SER A 96 -8.33 14.78 22.45
CA SER A 96 -7.72 16.07 22.06
C SER A 96 -8.09 16.51 20.66
N LEU A 97 -8.37 15.55 19.75
CA LEU A 97 -8.58 15.82 18.34
C LEU A 97 -10.03 15.56 17.92
N THR A 98 -10.60 16.54 17.25
CA THR A 98 -11.89 16.42 16.55
C THR A 98 -11.64 16.20 15.05
N LEU A 99 -12.62 15.68 14.31
CA LEU A 99 -12.53 15.50 12.85
C LEU A 99 -12.01 16.76 12.13
N LYS A 100 -12.51 17.92 12.49
CA LYS A 100 -12.09 19.18 11.86
C LYS A 100 -10.63 19.54 12.16
N LYS A 101 -10.21 19.42 13.43
CA LYS A 101 -8.82 19.72 13.82
C LYS A 101 -7.85 18.74 13.17
N THR A 102 -8.18 17.45 13.15
CA THR A 102 -7.37 16.41 12.53
C THR A 102 -7.24 16.62 11.03
N GLY A 103 -8.32 17.01 10.36
CA GLY A 103 -8.29 17.32 8.94
C GLY A 103 -7.32 18.46 8.62
N ILE A 104 -7.33 19.53 9.41
CA ILE A 104 -6.39 20.67 9.25
C ILE A 104 -4.94 20.21 9.47
N VAL A 105 -4.69 19.45 10.55
CA VAL A 105 -3.34 18.93 10.85
C VAL A 105 -2.78 18.08 9.70
N ILE A 106 -3.59 17.13 9.19
CA ILE A 106 -3.17 16.29 8.07
C ILE A 106 -2.94 17.10 6.81
N SER A 107 -3.78 18.10 6.53
CA SER A 107 -3.60 18.95 5.37
C SER A 107 -2.30 19.76 5.45
N ILE A 108 -1.94 20.28 6.62
CA ILE A 108 -0.68 21.01 6.82
C ILE A 108 0.51 20.06 6.67
N ILE A 109 0.47 18.89 7.32
CA ILE A 109 1.54 17.88 7.22
C ILE A 109 1.69 17.43 5.76
N GLY A 110 0.58 17.13 5.07
CA GLY A 110 0.58 16.75 3.66
C GLY A 110 1.18 17.81 2.75
N LEU A 111 0.89 19.10 2.99
CA LEU A 111 1.45 20.22 2.24
C LEU A 111 2.99 20.32 2.47
N ILE A 112 3.43 20.18 3.70
CA ILE A 112 4.86 20.19 4.04
C ILE A 112 5.57 19.02 3.35
N ILE A 113 5.07 17.81 3.52
CA ILE A 113 5.65 16.60 2.92
C ILE A 113 5.70 16.74 1.39
N SER A 114 4.62 17.16 0.74
CA SER A 114 4.57 17.30 -0.73
C SER A 114 5.59 18.29 -1.27
N THR A 115 5.83 19.40 -0.54
CA THR A 115 6.82 20.40 -0.93
C THR A 115 8.25 19.87 -0.82
N PHE A 116 8.56 19.19 0.29
CA PHE A 116 9.89 18.57 0.48
C PHE A 116 10.09 17.33 -0.39
N TRP A 117 9.03 16.59 -0.67
CA TRP A 117 9.08 15.40 -1.54
C TRP A 117 9.63 15.72 -2.93
N LEU A 118 9.13 16.78 -3.56
CA LEU A 118 9.58 17.21 -4.87
C LEU A 118 11.09 17.52 -4.91
N SER A 119 11.64 18.13 -3.88
CA SER A 119 13.06 18.53 -3.85
C SER A 119 14.01 17.40 -3.45
N ILE A 120 13.58 16.48 -2.58
CA ILE A 120 14.43 15.40 -2.06
C ILE A 120 14.32 14.16 -2.94
N PHE A 121 13.10 13.78 -3.34
CA PHE A 121 12.86 12.52 -4.03
C PHE A 121 12.87 12.64 -5.57
N SER A 122 12.87 13.83 -6.15
CA SER A 122 13.11 13.99 -7.59
C SER A 122 14.51 13.52 -8.02
N LYS A 123 15.47 13.54 -7.07
CA LYS A 123 16.84 13.06 -7.26
C LYS A 123 17.04 11.60 -6.81
N ALA A 124 16.19 11.10 -5.94
CA ALA A 124 16.20 9.71 -5.51
C ALA A 124 15.19 8.91 -6.34
N ASN A 125 15.48 7.64 -6.57
CA ASN A 125 14.61 6.76 -7.34
C ASN A 125 13.32 6.48 -6.53
N VAL A 126 12.28 7.29 -6.75
CA VAL A 126 10.99 7.22 -6.03
C VAL A 126 10.40 5.82 -6.06
N LEU A 127 10.58 5.10 -7.19
CA LEU A 127 10.08 3.74 -7.34
C LEU A 127 10.72 2.79 -6.33
N ILE A 128 12.05 2.86 -6.14
CA ILE A 128 12.76 2.02 -5.15
C ILE A 128 12.24 2.29 -3.73
N PHE A 129 11.99 3.56 -3.40
CA PHE A 129 11.43 3.90 -2.10
C PHE A 129 10.03 3.31 -1.90
N VAL A 130 9.14 3.47 -2.88
CA VAL A 130 7.78 2.92 -2.85
C VAL A 130 7.81 1.40 -2.75
N GLU A 131 8.66 0.74 -3.52
CA GLU A 131 8.85 -0.71 -3.47
C GLU A 131 9.39 -1.16 -2.12
N ALA A 132 10.36 -0.48 -1.55
CA ALA A 132 10.90 -0.79 -0.22
C ALA A 132 9.80 -0.72 0.85
N VAL A 133 9.00 0.35 0.86
CA VAL A 133 7.87 0.48 1.79
C VAL A 133 6.83 -0.62 1.55
N ALA A 134 6.43 -0.84 0.29
CA ALA A 134 5.45 -1.86 -0.06
C ALA A 134 5.89 -3.27 0.37
N THR A 135 7.16 -3.59 0.16
CA THR A 135 7.74 -4.90 0.47
C THR A 135 7.76 -5.17 1.97
N THR A 136 7.94 -4.15 2.82
CA THR A 136 7.92 -4.30 4.29
C THR A 136 6.54 -4.65 4.86
N PHE A 137 5.46 -4.46 4.11
CA PHE A 137 4.13 -4.94 4.51
C PHE A 137 3.99 -6.46 4.45
N GLY A 138 4.81 -7.16 3.66
CA GLY A 138 4.83 -8.62 3.61
C GLY A 138 5.09 -9.27 4.97
N PRO A 139 6.18 -8.93 5.67
CA PRO A 139 6.46 -9.39 7.02
C PRO A 139 5.32 -9.15 8.01
N ILE A 140 4.68 -7.99 7.98
CA ILE A 140 3.53 -7.69 8.83
C ILE A 140 2.39 -8.67 8.56
N PHE A 141 2.07 -8.89 7.28
CA PHE A 141 1.06 -9.86 6.87
C PHE A 141 1.39 -11.28 7.35
N GLY A 142 2.65 -11.71 7.20
CA GLY A 142 3.10 -13.03 7.64
C GLY A 142 2.88 -13.27 9.14
N VAL A 143 3.27 -12.29 9.98
CA VAL A 143 3.02 -12.36 11.43
C VAL A 143 1.54 -12.39 11.75
N LEU A 144 0.73 -11.53 11.12
CA LEU A 144 -0.72 -11.48 11.35
C LEU A 144 -1.40 -12.80 10.99
N VAL A 145 -1.01 -13.41 9.87
CA VAL A 145 -1.55 -14.71 9.44
C VAL A 145 -1.16 -15.80 10.43
N ALA A 146 0.11 -15.86 10.85
CA ALA A 146 0.57 -16.84 11.82
C ALA A 146 -0.14 -16.70 13.17
N ASP A 147 -0.23 -15.48 13.68
CA ASP A 147 -0.89 -15.21 14.97
C ASP A 147 -2.37 -15.59 14.93
N TYR A 148 -3.09 -15.10 13.93
CA TYR A 148 -4.54 -15.30 13.84
C TYR A 148 -4.95 -16.73 13.57
N TYR A 149 -4.30 -17.42 12.63
CA TYR A 149 -4.71 -18.77 12.24
C TYR A 149 -4.09 -19.88 13.10
N LEU A 150 -2.81 -19.78 13.47
CA LEU A 150 -2.13 -20.84 14.22
C LEU A 150 -2.32 -20.70 15.73
N PHE A 151 -2.05 -19.52 16.28
CA PHE A 151 -2.02 -19.34 17.73
C PHE A 151 -3.38 -18.96 18.29
N LYS A 152 -4.07 -17.98 17.71
CA LYS A 152 -5.39 -17.58 18.15
C LYS A 152 -6.53 -18.42 17.58
N LYS A 153 -6.27 -19.33 16.65
CA LYS A 153 -7.24 -20.27 16.03
C LYS A 153 -8.54 -19.55 15.60
N GLN A 154 -8.39 -18.35 15.04
CA GLN A 154 -9.49 -17.47 14.60
C GLN A 154 -10.40 -16.97 15.74
N GLN A 155 -10.02 -17.14 17.00
CA GLN A 155 -10.76 -16.68 18.18
C GLN A 155 -10.06 -15.46 18.77
N ILE A 156 -10.74 -14.31 18.71
CA ILE A 156 -10.26 -13.07 19.30
C ILE A 156 -11.21 -12.67 20.42
N ASN A 157 -10.67 -12.46 21.61
CA ASN A 157 -11.44 -11.93 22.71
C ASN A 157 -11.58 -10.40 22.56
N HIS A 158 -12.69 -9.97 21.94
CA HIS A 158 -12.95 -8.55 21.68
C HIS A 158 -12.98 -7.69 22.95
N LYS A 159 -13.42 -8.24 24.09
CA LYS A 159 -13.48 -7.48 25.34
C LYS A 159 -12.09 -7.17 25.87
N GLU A 160 -11.19 -8.14 25.83
CA GLU A 160 -9.81 -7.96 26.28
C GLU A 160 -8.98 -7.14 25.31
N LEU A 161 -9.27 -7.20 24.01
CA LEU A 161 -8.58 -6.42 22.98
C LEU A 161 -8.81 -4.91 23.18
N PHE A 162 -10.05 -4.49 23.51
CA PHE A 162 -10.39 -3.07 23.66
C PHE A 162 -10.23 -2.55 25.10
N TYR A 163 -10.29 -3.45 26.09
CA TYR A 163 -10.15 -3.12 27.52
C TYR A 163 -9.14 -4.08 28.18
N PRO A 164 -7.86 -3.97 27.84
CA PRO A 164 -6.85 -4.86 28.40
C PRO A 164 -6.71 -4.59 29.90
N LYS A 165 -6.96 -5.61 30.72
CA LYS A 165 -6.66 -5.62 32.15
C LYS A 165 -5.24 -6.12 32.38
N GLU A 166 -4.60 -5.73 33.47
CA GLU A 166 -3.35 -6.34 33.91
C GLU A 166 -3.50 -7.86 33.93
N HIS A 167 -2.58 -8.59 33.25
CA HIS A 167 -2.58 -10.05 33.08
C HIS A 167 -3.44 -10.63 31.92
N THR A 168 -3.85 -9.84 30.94
CA THR A 168 -4.48 -10.39 29.73
C THR A 168 -3.42 -10.76 28.66
N GLU A 169 -3.79 -11.69 27.78
CA GLU A 169 -2.91 -12.13 26.68
C GLU A 169 -2.44 -10.99 25.73
N TYR A 170 -3.18 -9.88 25.68
CA TYR A 170 -2.91 -8.77 24.75
C TYR A 170 -1.95 -7.70 25.31
N ILE A 171 -1.56 -7.79 26.60
CA ILE A 171 -0.58 -6.85 27.18
C ILE A 171 0.85 -7.23 26.80
N TYR A 172 1.13 -8.51 26.52
CA TYR A 172 2.47 -9.01 26.22
C TYR A 172 3.54 -8.52 27.21
N SER A 173 4.69 -8.09 26.74
CA SER A 173 5.76 -7.51 27.57
C SER A 173 5.61 -5.98 27.59
N ASN A 174 4.89 -5.43 28.58
CA ASN A 174 4.61 -3.98 28.71
C ASN A 174 4.01 -3.35 27.42
N GLY A 175 3.06 -4.02 26.79
CA GLY A 175 2.41 -3.55 25.57
C GLY A 175 3.12 -3.96 24.26
N TRP A 176 4.29 -4.61 24.33
CA TRP A 176 5.04 -5.01 23.15
C TRP A 176 5.08 -6.52 22.96
N ASN A 177 4.66 -7.00 21.80
CA ASN A 177 4.88 -8.38 21.40
C ASN A 177 6.29 -8.52 20.82
N LEU A 178 7.29 -8.79 21.68
CA LEU A 178 8.68 -8.90 21.29
C LEU A 178 8.91 -10.01 20.25
N LYS A 179 8.18 -11.12 20.33
CA LYS A 179 8.29 -12.20 19.34
C LYS A 179 7.85 -11.76 17.95
N ALA A 180 6.75 -11.00 17.87
CA ALA A 180 6.30 -10.39 16.64
C ALA A 180 7.32 -9.39 16.10
N LEU A 181 7.90 -8.56 16.97
CA LEU A 181 8.91 -7.58 16.58
C LEU A 181 10.16 -8.25 15.97
N TYR A 182 10.67 -9.31 16.59
CA TYR A 182 11.81 -10.06 16.03
C TYR A 182 11.46 -10.73 14.69
N ALA A 183 10.28 -11.31 14.59
CA ALA A 183 9.83 -11.91 13.34
C ALA A 183 9.68 -10.87 12.22
N LEU A 184 9.18 -9.67 12.54
CA LEU A 184 9.07 -8.54 11.60
C LEU A 184 10.45 -8.06 11.14
N LEU A 185 11.40 -7.90 12.06
CA LEU A 185 12.76 -7.45 11.72
C LEU A 185 13.46 -8.45 10.78
N ILE A 186 13.43 -9.73 11.12
CA ILE A 186 14.04 -10.78 10.30
C ILE A 186 13.33 -10.86 8.94
N GLY A 187 12.00 -10.88 8.92
CA GLY A 187 11.22 -10.88 7.68
C GLY A 187 11.50 -9.67 6.79
N SER A 188 11.69 -8.47 7.39
CA SER A 188 12.04 -7.26 6.64
C SER A 188 13.44 -7.32 6.02
N ILE A 189 14.41 -7.94 6.69
CA ILE A 189 15.75 -8.16 6.12
C ILE A 189 15.65 -9.05 4.88
N PHE A 190 14.90 -10.15 4.96
CA PHE A 190 14.68 -11.03 3.80
C PHE A 190 13.90 -10.33 2.68
N SER A 191 12.89 -9.57 3.02
CA SER A 191 12.05 -8.80 2.11
C SER A 191 12.86 -7.77 1.32
N LEU A 192 13.72 -7.01 2.00
CA LEU A 192 14.52 -5.95 1.39
C LEU A 192 15.81 -6.44 0.72
N SER A 193 16.22 -7.68 0.98
CA SER A 193 17.47 -8.23 0.43
C SER A 193 17.50 -8.20 -1.10
N SER A 194 16.36 -8.40 -1.76
CA SER A 194 16.25 -8.36 -3.23
C SER A 194 16.35 -6.94 -3.81
N LEU A 195 16.08 -5.92 -3.01
CA LEU A 195 16.25 -4.50 -3.41
C LEU A 195 17.69 -4.02 -3.22
N LEU A 196 18.42 -4.60 -2.26
CA LEU A 196 19.75 -4.17 -1.88
C LEU A 196 20.87 -4.92 -2.59
N ASN A 197 20.57 -6.08 -3.18
CA ASN A 197 21.57 -6.94 -3.82
C ASN A 197 21.24 -7.13 -5.31
N GLU A 198 22.13 -6.65 -6.18
CA GLU A 198 21.98 -6.71 -7.64
C GLU A 198 21.82 -8.16 -8.15
N ASN A 199 22.45 -9.14 -7.50
CA ASN A 199 22.31 -10.56 -7.87
C ASN A 199 20.91 -11.13 -7.59
N LEU A 200 20.12 -10.45 -6.76
CA LEU A 200 18.77 -10.85 -6.38
C LEU A 200 17.68 -10.02 -7.04
N ILE A 201 18.03 -9.11 -7.94
CA ILE A 201 17.11 -8.16 -8.59
C ILE A 201 15.97 -8.87 -9.33
N GLN A 202 16.24 -10.05 -9.89
CA GLN A 202 15.21 -10.88 -10.54
C GLN A 202 14.11 -11.36 -9.58
N TYR A 203 14.37 -11.37 -8.26
CA TYR A 203 13.41 -11.76 -7.22
C TYR A 203 12.75 -10.56 -6.55
N GLN A 204 13.04 -9.33 -6.97
CA GLN A 204 12.52 -8.09 -6.41
C GLN A 204 10.99 -8.09 -6.34
N SER A 205 10.33 -8.51 -7.40
CA SER A 205 8.86 -8.62 -7.44
C SER A 205 8.27 -9.62 -6.43
N PHE A 206 9.07 -10.54 -5.93
CA PHE A 206 8.67 -11.54 -4.93
C PHE A 206 9.06 -11.17 -3.50
N GLY A 207 9.74 -10.03 -3.29
CA GLY A 207 10.24 -9.61 -1.99
C GLY A 207 9.15 -9.58 -0.91
N TRP A 208 7.94 -9.15 -1.27
CA TRP A 208 6.78 -9.17 -0.37
C TRP A 208 6.42 -10.58 0.12
N ILE A 209 6.36 -11.55 -0.80
CA ILE A 209 6.03 -12.95 -0.49
C ILE A 209 7.15 -13.59 0.34
N ILE A 210 8.40 -13.34 -0.04
CA ILE A 210 9.58 -13.84 0.68
C ILE A 210 9.57 -13.34 2.12
N GLY A 211 9.34 -12.04 2.31
CA GLY A 211 9.26 -11.43 3.63
C GLY A 211 8.09 -11.96 4.47
N ALA A 212 6.92 -12.13 3.85
CA ALA A 212 5.75 -12.70 4.52
C ALA A 212 6.00 -14.13 5.00
N PHE A 213 6.60 -14.95 4.16
CA PHE A 213 6.91 -16.35 4.51
C PHE A 213 8.00 -16.44 5.58
N ALA A 214 9.06 -15.64 5.47
CA ALA A 214 10.14 -15.61 6.45
C ALA A 214 9.63 -15.20 7.84
N SER A 215 8.86 -14.11 7.91
CA SER A 215 8.29 -13.64 9.18
C SER A 215 7.28 -14.60 9.77
N TYR A 216 6.44 -15.24 8.94
CA TYR A 216 5.53 -16.31 9.36
C TYR A 216 6.27 -17.45 10.04
N LEU A 217 7.35 -17.97 9.39
CA LEU A 217 8.14 -19.07 9.95
C LEU A 217 8.85 -18.68 11.24
N VAL A 218 9.47 -17.50 11.28
CA VAL A 218 10.18 -17.04 12.49
C VAL A 218 9.20 -16.86 13.64
N TYR A 219 8.04 -16.27 13.39
CA TYR A 219 7.00 -16.08 14.42
C TYR A 219 6.49 -17.43 14.94
N TYR A 220 6.26 -18.39 14.04
CA TYR A 220 5.90 -19.75 14.41
C TYR A 220 6.94 -20.40 15.30
N LEU A 221 8.23 -20.36 14.92
CA LEU A 221 9.32 -20.97 15.70
C LEU A 221 9.49 -20.32 17.08
N LEU A 222 9.30 -19.00 17.20
CA LEU A 222 9.41 -18.29 18.47
C LEU A 222 8.22 -18.56 19.43
N ASN A 223 7.07 -18.94 18.90
CA ASN A 223 5.88 -19.22 19.72
C ASN A 223 5.67 -20.70 20.00
N ASN A 224 6.30 -21.59 19.24
CA ASN A 224 6.16 -23.03 19.40
C ASN A 224 7.12 -23.63 20.46
N LYS A 225 7.83 -22.76 21.19
CA LYS A 225 8.62 -23.09 22.38
C LYS A 225 7.81 -22.74 23.62
#